data_2bffa5640e2272dd691a3f69f87b8851
#
_entry.id   2bffa5640e2272dd691a3f69f87b8851
#
_cell.length_a   1.000
_cell.length_b   1.000
_cell.length_c   1.000
_cell.angle_alpha   90.00
_cell.angle_beta   90.00
_cell.angle_gamma   90.00
#
_symmetry.space_group_name_H-M   'P 1'
#
loop_
_entity.id
_entity.type
_entity.pdbx_description
1 polymer ?
#
loop_
_entity_poly.entity_id
_entity_poly.type
_entity_poly.pdbx_seq_one_letter_code
_entity_poly.pdbx_strand_id
1 'polypeptide(L)'
;GSLTKAGVTYSTLWSKNFDDLFFKTKLRQWLTEATITHDLSHTRPFEQNDATQSARDIGQKLAQSLKTDKAIMGVFDEGCMGMFNAIIPDHALHACGVFKERLSQSALFHETNQVPDPEAQAVRDWLEREGMTFHTGSDPESQLTDGQIHLQCKMYIAAMRLADDFGCDTIGIQYQQGLNDLLPASDL
;
A
#
# COMPACT_ATOMS: atom_id res chain seq x y z
N GLY A 1 -6.72 -9.32 10.92
CA GLY A 1 -6.98 -9.46 9.48
C GLY A 1 -8.48 -9.52 9.17
N SER A 2 -8.83 -10.13 8.04
CA SER A 2 -10.23 -10.17 7.56
C SER A 2 -11.21 -10.77 8.56
N LEU A 3 -10.84 -11.86 9.24
CA LEU A 3 -11.68 -12.48 10.27
C LEU A 3 -11.92 -11.54 11.46
N THR A 4 -10.89 -10.83 11.92
CA THR A 4 -11.04 -9.82 12.98
C THR A 4 -12.02 -8.72 12.57
N LYS A 5 -11.87 -8.19 11.33
CA LYS A 5 -12.75 -7.16 10.77
C LYS A 5 -14.19 -7.65 10.63
N ALA A 6 -14.38 -8.92 10.34
CA ALA A 6 -15.70 -9.56 10.26
C ALA A 6 -16.29 -9.95 11.63
N GLY A 7 -15.60 -9.70 12.73
CA GLY A 7 -16.05 -10.06 14.07
C GLY A 7 -16.01 -11.57 14.36
N VAL A 8 -15.27 -12.34 13.57
CA VAL A 8 -15.16 -13.79 13.74
C VAL A 8 -14.08 -14.11 14.76
N THR A 9 -14.41 -14.93 15.76
CA THR A 9 -13.43 -15.47 16.70
C THR A 9 -12.61 -16.57 16.00
N TYR A 10 -11.30 -16.50 16.13
CA TYR A 10 -10.39 -17.48 15.50
C TYR A 10 -9.13 -17.64 16.33
N SER A 11 -8.46 -18.78 16.15
CA SER A 11 -7.11 -19.04 16.63
C SER A 11 -6.13 -18.98 15.47
N THR A 12 -4.89 -18.62 15.75
CA THR A 12 -3.81 -18.60 14.76
C THR A 12 -2.82 -19.72 15.01
N LEU A 13 -2.39 -20.37 13.94
CA LEU A 13 -1.39 -21.41 13.95
C LEU A 13 -0.51 -21.24 12.72
N TRP A 14 0.80 -21.25 12.90
CA TRP A 14 1.75 -21.07 11.81
C TRP A 14 2.94 -22.00 11.94
N SER A 15 3.55 -22.30 10.83
CA SER A 15 4.78 -23.10 10.76
C SER A 15 5.45 -22.88 9.41
N LYS A 16 6.74 -23.12 9.34
CA LYS A 16 7.50 -23.10 8.09
C LYS A 16 7.26 -24.37 7.25
N ASN A 17 7.15 -25.53 7.91
CA ASN A 17 7.14 -26.86 7.24
C ASN A 17 6.21 -27.88 7.91
N PHE A 18 5.36 -27.46 8.86
CA PHE A 18 4.43 -28.30 9.62
C PHE A 18 5.07 -29.39 10.49
N ASP A 19 6.39 -29.38 10.64
CA ASP A 19 7.16 -30.41 11.34
C ASP A 19 7.71 -29.97 12.70
N ASP A 20 7.74 -28.66 12.96
CA ASP A 20 8.28 -28.11 14.19
C ASP A 20 7.42 -28.47 15.43
N LEU A 21 8.07 -28.49 16.58
CA LEU A 21 7.44 -28.84 17.86
C LEU A 21 6.34 -27.85 18.26
N PHE A 22 6.55 -26.56 17.97
CA PHE A 22 5.57 -25.52 18.27
C PHE A 22 4.27 -25.81 17.53
N PHE A 23 4.33 -26.03 16.20
CA PHE A 23 3.15 -26.32 15.39
C PHE A 23 2.42 -27.58 15.88
N LYS A 24 3.13 -28.68 16.06
CA LYS A 24 2.55 -29.98 16.51
C LYS A 24 1.89 -29.85 17.88
N THR A 25 2.50 -29.11 18.81
CA THR A 25 1.94 -28.89 20.15
C THR A 25 0.68 -28.03 20.09
N LYS A 26 0.72 -26.93 19.33
CA LYS A 26 -0.43 -26.01 19.20
C LYS A 26 -1.57 -26.64 18.40
N LEU A 27 -1.27 -27.44 17.37
CA LEU A 27 -2.29 -28.20 16.65
C LEU A 27 -3.01 -29.19 17.58
N ARG A 28 -2.26 -29.91 18.44
CA ARG A 28 -2.86 -30.81 19.43
C ARG A 28 -3.74 -30.02 20.39
N GLN A 29 -3.29 -28.89 20.91
CA GLN A 29 -4.08 -28.02 21.78
C GLN A 29 -5.39 -27.60 21.08
N TRP A 30 -5.34 -27.17 19.84
CA TRP A 30 -6.54 -26.79 19.09
C TRP A 30 -7.52 -27.95 18.90
N LEU A 31 -7.02 -29.14 18.59
CA LEU A 31 -7.85 -30.34 18.41
C LEU A 31 -8.53 -30.80 19.72
N THR A 32 -7.94 -30.54 20.88
CA THR A 32 -8.48 -30.97 22.19
C THR A 32 -9.30 -29.89 22.88
N GLU A 33 -8.94 -28.59 22.70
CA GLU A 33 -9.49 -27.46 23.44
C GLU A 33 -10.27 -26.48 22.55
N ALA A 34 -10.28 -26.70 21.23
CA ALA A 34 -10.84 -25.79 20.21
C ALA A 34 -10.26 -24.37 20.20
N THR A 35 -9.26 -24.10 21.02
CA THR A 35 -8.57 -22.80 21.11
C THR A 35 -7.06 -23.00 21.20
N ILE A 36 -6.31 -21.94 20.86
CA ILE A 36 -4.85 -21.91 21.02
C ILE A 36 -4.50 -20.71 21.91
N THR A 37 -3.73 -20.98 22.95
CA THR A 37 -3.15 -19.93 23.81
C THR A 37 -1.68 -19.74 23.42
N HIS A 38 -1.30 -18.50 23.13
CA HIS A 38 0.08 -18.13 22.87
C HIS A 38 0.73 -17.58 24.12
N ASP A 39 2.02 -17.91 24.29
CA ASP A 39 2.83 -17.30 25.35
C ASP A 39 3.17 -15.85 24.95
N LEU A 40 2.67 -14.91 25.73
CA LEU A 40 2.90 -13.49 25.57
C LEU A 40 3.81 -12.91 26.65
N SER A 41 4.48 -13.76 27.44
CA SER A 41 5.35 -13.33 28.55
C SER A 41 6.51 -12.42 28.10
N HIS A 42 6.91 -12.53 26.81
CA HIS A 42 7.94 -11.70 26.20
C HIS A 42 7.43 -10.31 25.75
N THR A 43 6.12 -10.07 25.81
CA THR A 43 5.51 -8.80 25.43
C THR A 43 5.20 -7.96 26.67
N ARG A 44 5.18 -6.66 26.50
CA ARG A 44 4.68 -5.72 27.51
C ARG A 44 3.82 -4.65 26.86
N PRO A 45 2.90 -4.01 27.58
CA PRO A 45 2.19 -2.85 27.08
C PRO A 45 3.19 -1.75 26.68
N PHE A 46 2.87 -1.02 25.60
CA PHE A 46 3.63 0.17 25.22
C PHE A 46 3.45 1.25 26.31
N GLU A 47 4.55 1.82 26.78
CA GLU A 47 4.54 2.96 27.68
C GLU A 47 4.98 4.22 26.94
N GLN A 48 4.38 5.36 27.29
CA GLN A 48 4.73 6.64 26.64
C GLN A 48 6.23 6.98 26.78
N ASN A 49 6.88 6.49 27.81
CA ASN A 49 8.31 6.70 28.03
C ASN A 49 9.21 5.87 27.10
N ASP A 50 8.66 4.91 26.34
CA ASP A 50 9.42 4.11 25.40
C ASP A 50 9.89 4.94 24.17
N ALA A 51 9.22 6.05 23.90
CA ALA A 51 9.61 6.96 22.83
C ALA A 51 10.47 8.12 23.38
N THR A 52 11.44 8.58 22.59
CA THR A 52 12.21 9.79 22.94
C THR A 52 11.31 11.02 22.95
N GLN A 53 11.69 12.06 23.69
CA GLN A 53 10.93 13.32 23.71
C GLN A 53 10.79 13.90 22.29
N SER A 54 11.87 13.90 21.51
CA SER A 54 11.86 14.39 20.13
C SER A 54 10.87 13.63 19.25
N ALA A 55 10.82 12.30 19.36
CA ALA A 55 9.85 11.50 18.60
C ALA A 55 8.40 11.81 18.99
N ARG A 56 8.15 12.00 20.28
CA ARG A 56 6.81 12.42 20.78
C ARG A 56 6.41 13.78 20.23
N ASP A 57 7.31 14.76 20.28
CA ASP A 57 7.05 16.12 19.81
C ASP A 57 6.77 16.16 18.31
N ILE A 58 7.52 15.38 17.51
CA ILE A 58 7.28 15.24 16.07
C ILE A 58 5.91 14.58 15.83
N GLY A 59 5.62 13.46 16.51
CA GLY A 59 4.36 12.76 16.36
C GLY A 59 3.14 13.62 16.74
N GLN A 60 3.24 14.38 17.81
CA GLN A 60 2.17 15.31 18.23
C GLN A 60 1.95 16.44 17.21
N LYS A 61 3.04 17.04 16.69
CA LYS A 61 2.93 18.08 15.65
C LYS A 61 2.28 17.54 14.38
N LEU A 62 2.71 16.37 13.89
CA LEU A 62 2.14 15.75 12.71
C LEU A 62 0.65 15.40 12.90
N ALA A 63 0.29 14.81 14.03
CA ALA A 63 -1.09 14.50 14.34
C ALA A 63 -1.98 15.76 14.45
N GLN A 64 -1.45 16.84 15.02
CA GLN A 64 -2.15 18.10 15.09
C GLN A 64 -2.32 18.74 13.72
N SER A 65 -1.27 18.73 12.89
CA SER A 65 -1.32 19.26 11.51
C SER A 65 -2.37 18.52 10.69
N LEU A 66 -2.36 17.18 10.67
CA LEU A 66 -3.38 16.40 9.98
C LEU A 66 -4.81 16.72 10.43
N LYS A 67 -5.03 16.94 11.74
CA LYS A 67 -6.36 17.28 12.26
C LYS A 67 -6.80 18.71 11.92
N THR A 68 -5.87 19.63 11.81
CA THR A 68 -6.14 21.04 11.52
C THR A 68 -6.27 21.29 10.02
N ASP A 69 -5.26 20.87 9.26
CA ASP A 69 -5.09 21.19 7.85
C ASP A 69 -5.89 20.25 6.96
N LYS A 70 -6.12 19.02 7.47
CA LYS A 70 -6.69 17.90 6.74
C LYS A 70 -5.75 17.39 5.64
N ALA A 71 -6.03 16.19 5.12
CA ALA A 71 -5.35 15.67 3.95
C ALA A 71 -6.34 14.91 3.07
N ILE A 72 -6.22 15.07 1.77
CA ILE A 72 -6.99 14.32 0.77
C ILE A 72 -6.11 13.26 0.15
N MET A 73 -6.49 12.00 0.31
CA MET A 73 -5.84 10.84 -0.29
C MET A 73 -6.62 10.40 -1.52
N GLY A 74 -6.10 10.66 -2.70
CA GLY A 74 -6.64 10.12 -3.95
C GLY A 74 -6.38 8.62 -4.05
N VAL A 75 -7.41 7.83 -4.35
CA VAL A 75 -7.27 6.37 -4.49
C VAL A 75 -7.87 5.95 -5.83
N PHE A 76 -7.01 5.44 -6.72
CA PHE A 76 -7.46 4.91 -8.01
C PHE A 76 -8.04 3.51 -7.81
N ASP A 77 -9.37 3.44 -7.82
CA ASP A 77 -10.20 2.25 -7.60
C ASP A 77 -9.87 1.52 -6.28
N GLU A 78 -10.52 1.93 -5.21
CA GLU A 78 -10.37 1.28 -3.91
C GLU A 78 -10.90 -0.17 -3.96
N GLY A 79 -10.02 -1.12 -3.82
CA GLY A 79 -10.36 -2.53 -3.79
C GLY A 79 -9.56 -3.30 -2.74
N CYS A 80 -9.96 -4.53 -2.47
CA CYS A 80 -9.31 -5.34 -1.44
C CYS A 80 -8.55 -6.55 -2.00
N MET A 81 -8.59 -6.80 -3.31
CA MET A 81 -7.94 -7.97 -3.93
C MET A 81 -8.26 -9.29 -3.19
N GLY A 82 -9.49 -9.46 -2.71
CA GLY A 82 -9.86 -10.57 -1.84
C GLY A 82 -9.46 -10.43 -0.37
N MET A 83 -8.76 -9.37 -0.01
CA MET A 83 -8.36 -9.08 1.38
C MET A 83 -9.29 -8.05 2.02
N PHE A 84 -10.39 -8.51 2.57
CA PHE A 84 -11.42 -7.64 3.17
C PHE A 84 -10.85 -6.62 4.20
N ASN A 85 -9.77 -6.96 4.87
CA ASN A 85 -9.09 -6.07 5.82
C ASN A 85 -8.24 -4.97 5.16
N ALA A 86 -7.98 -5.04 3.86
CA ALA A 86 -7.21 -4.01 3.15
C ALA A 86 -8.00 -2.72 2.93
N ILE A 87 -9.33 -2.78 2.92
CA ILE A 87 -10.17 -1.59 2.85
C ILE A 87 -10.27 -0.95 4.24
N ILE A 88 -9.76 0.28 4.37
CA ILE A 88 -9.88 1.08 5.59
C ILE A 88 -11.18 1.89 5.49
N PRO A 89 -12.12 1.74 6.42
CA PRO A 89 -13.37 2.51 6.38
C PRO A 89 -13.12 4.00 6.61
N ASP A 90 -13.87 4.85 5.91
CA ASP A 90 -13.66 6.30 5.89
C ASP A 90 -13.70 6.92 7.29
N HIS A 91 -14.61 6.47 8.15
CA HIS A 91 -14.71 7.00 9.52
C HIS A 91 -13.43 6.82 10.35
N ALA A 92 -12.64 5.78 10.08
CA ALA A 92 -11.35 5.56 10.76
C ALA A 92 -10.29 6.56 10.28
N LEU A 93 -10.30 6.92 9.01
CA LEU A 93 -9.41 7.94 8.44
C LEU A 93 -9.85 9.35 8.84
N HIS A 94 -11.15 9.65 8.83
CA HIS A 94 -11.67 10.96 9.24
C HIS A 94 -11.27 11.32 10.68
N ALA A 95 -11.22 10.34 11.57
CA ALA A 95 -10.74 10.55 12.94
C ALA A 95 -9.28 11.03 13.01
N CYS A 96 -8.48 10.71 11.99
CA CYS A 96 -7.10 11.15 11.85
C CYS A 96 -6.94 12.44 11.01
N GLY A 97 -8.02 12.98 10.44
CA GLY A 97 -7.99 14.14 9.56
C GLY A 97 -7.69 13.81 8.09
N VAL A 98 -7.79 12.54 7.69
CA VAL A 98 -7.57 12.10 6.31
C VAL A 98 -8.89 11.79 5.64
N PHE A 99 -9.07 12.25 4.41
CA PHE A 99 -10.25 12.02 3.58
C PHE A 99 -9.85 11.34 2.29
N LYS A 100 -10.67 10.40 1.80
CA LYS A 100 -10.42 9.74 0.51
C LYS A 100 -11.20 10.41 -0.61
N GLU A 101 -10.49 10.73 -1.69
CA GLU A 101 -11.09 10.98 -3.01
C GLU A 101 -10.92 9.73 -3.87
N ARG A 102 -12.05 9.21 -4.38
CA ARG A 102 -12.05 7.98 -5.18
C ARG A 102 -11.95 8.33 -6.65
N LEU A 103 -10.79 8.07 -7.21
CA LEU A 103 -10.46 8.33 -8.61
C LEU A 103 -10.62 7.03 -9.42
N SER A 104 -10.93 7.18 -10.70
CA SER A 104 -11.11 6.03 -11.59
C SER A 104 -9.82 5.61 -12.26
N GLN A 105 -9.52 4.30 -12.31
CA GLN A 105 -8.42 3.78 -13.13
C GLN A 105 -8.65 4.02 -14.63
N SER A 106 -9.89 4.13 -15.10
CA SER A 106 -10.16 4.49 -16.50
C SER A 106 -9.75 5.93 -16.81
N ALA A 107 -9.90 6.87 -15.86
CA ALA A 107 -9.39 8.22 -15.99
C ALA A 107 -7.85 8.23 -16.03
N LEU A 108 -7.21 7.45 -15.15
CA LEU A 108 -5.76 7.29 -15.15
C LEU A 108 -5.25 6.71 -16.50
N PHE A 109 -5.90 5.66 -16.99
CA PHE A 109 -5.57 5.07 -18.29
C PHE A 109 -5.71 6.08 -19.42
N HIS A 110 -6.81 6.84 -19.45
CA HIS A 110 -7.03 7.89 -20.46
C HIS A 110 -5.91 8.93 -20.41
N GLU A 111 -5.65 9.50 -19.23
CA GLU A 111 -4.64 10.55 -19.07
C GLU A 111 -3.23 10.02 -19.38
N THR A 112 -2.90 8.80 -19.01
CA THR A 112 -1.61 8.17 -19.35
C THR A 112 -1.36 8.15 -20.86
N ASN A 113 -2.40 7.86 -21.65
CA ASN A 113 -2.29 7.86 -23.11
C ASN A 113 -2.18 9.27 -23.73
N GLN A 114 -2.47 10.32 -22.96
CA GLN A 114 -2.29 11.72 -23.40
C GLN A 114 -0.90 12.28 -23.06
N VAL A 115 -0.14 11.62 -22.20
CA VAL A 115 1.20 12.09 -21.81
C VAL A 115 2.16 11.98 -22.99
N PRO A 116 2.79 13.09 -23.44
CA PRO A 116 3.78 13.08 -24.51
C PRO A 116 5.04 12.28 -24.14
N ASP A 117 5.61 11.56 -25.09
CA ASP A 117 6.85 10.80 -24.90
C ASP A 117 8.03 11.62 -24.32
N PRO A 118 8.25 12.89 -24.74
CA PRO A 118 9.32 13.70 -24.16
C PRO A 118 9.16 13.97 -22.67
N GLU A 119 7.94 14.08 -22.15
CA GLU A 119 7.72 14.27 -20.71
C GLU A 119 8.06 13.00 -19.93
N ALA A 120 7.64 11.84 -20.42
CA ALA A 120 8.00 10.55 -19.83
C ALA A 120 9.52 10.33 -19.83
N GLN A 121 10.19 10.69 -20.94
CA GLN A 121 11.64 10.61 -21.01
C GLN A 121 12.32 11.54 -19.98
N ALA A 122 11.80 12.73 -19.77
CA ALA A 122 12.33 13.66 -18.77
C ALA A 122 12.23 13.11 -17.33
N VAL A 123 11.16 12.36 -17.01
CA VAL A 123 11.03 11.66 -15.71
C VAL A 123 12.07 10.56 -15.61
N ARG A 124 12.26 9.74 -16.65
CA ARG A 124 13.30 8.70 -16.64
C ARG A 124 14.68 9.31 -16.43
N ASP A 125 15.02 10.35 -17.18
CA ASP A 125 16.30 11.06 -17.06
C ASP A 125 16.50 11.66 -15.66
N TRP A 126 15.42 12.12 -15.02
CA TRP A 126 15.46 12.58 -13.64
C TRP A 126 15.79 11.44 -12.68
N LEU A 127 15.12 10.29 -12.78
CA LEU A 127 15.40 9.11 -11.95
C LEU A 127 16.85 8.65 -12.08
N GLU A 128 17.40 8.63 -13.29
CA GLU A 128 18.81 8.28 -13.53
C GLU A 128 19.78 9.29 -12.92
N ARG A 129 19.48 10.59 -12.98
CA ARG A 129 20.29 11.63 -12.31
C ARG A 129 20.25 11.53 -10.79
N GLU A 130 19.12 11.07 -10.21
CA GLU A 130 19.01 10.80 -8.77
C GLU A 130 19.66 9.49 -8.35
N GLY A 131 20.29 8.76 -9.29
CA GLY A 131 21.10 7.57 -9.03
C GLY A 131 20.39 6.24 -9.26
N MET A 132 19.17 6.23 -9.83
CA MET A 132 18.51 4.99 -10.20
C MET A 132 19.21 4.33 -11.38
N THR A 133 19.42 3.03 -11.32
CA THR A 133 20.01 2.24 -12.41
C THR A 133 18.99 1.22 -12.89
N PHE A 134 18.66 1.25 -14.17
CA PHE A 134 17.75 0.31 -14.80
C PHE A 134 18.51 -0.87 -15.42
N HIS A 135 18.14 -2.08 -15.04
CA HIS A 135 18.62 -3.32 -15.67
C HIS A 135 17.50 -3.86 -16.57
N THR A 136 17.61 -3.57 -17.86
CA THR A 136 16.54 -3.89 -18.82
C THR A 136 16.88 -5.10 -19.68
N GLY A 137 15.84 -5.76 -20.18
CA GLY A 137 15.88 -6.86 -21.13
C GLY A 137 14.84 -6.70 -22.24
N SER A 138 14.66 -7.71 -23.05
CA SER A 138 13.78 -7.70 -24.20
C SER A 138 12.49 -8.50 -24.05
N ASP A 139 12.37 -9.30 -23.00
CA ASP A 139 11.21 -10.15 -22.75
C ASP A 139 10.32 -9.53 -21.66
N PRO A 140 9.16 -8.95 -22.01
CA PRO A 140 8.29 -8.26 -21.06
C PRO A 140 7.62 -9.20 -20.04
N GLU A 141 7.63 -10.53 -20.25
CA GLU A 141 7.04 -11.48 -19.30
C GLU A 141 7.99 -11.84 -18.15
N SER A 142 9.28 -11.81 -18.41
CA SER A 142 10.31 -12.23 -17.42
C SER A 142 11.34 -11.16 -17.09
N GLN A 143 11.36 -10.05 -17.81
CA GLN A 143 12.34 -8.99 -17.69
C GLN A 143 11.67 -7.63 -17.71
N LEU A 144 12.26 -6.66 -17.02
CA LEU A 144 11.89 -5.25 -17.14
C LEU A 144 12.34 -4.73 -18.52
N THR A 145 11.45 -4.09 -19.26
CA THR A 145 11.75 -3.52 -20.56
C THR A 145 11.73 -2.00 -20.53
N ASP A 146 12.45 -1.37 -21.46
CA ASP A 146 12.43 0.11 -21.63
C ASP A 146 11.02 0.64 -21.90
N GLY A 147 10.19 -0.11 -22.65
CA GLY A 147 8.80 0.23 -22.90
C GLY A 147 7.95 0.26 -21.63
N GLN A 148 8.12 -0.71 -20.73
CA GLN A 148 7.41 -0.75 -19.46
C GLN A 148 7.82 0.41 -18.53
N ILE A 149 9.12 0.74 -18.50
CA ILE A 149 9.61 1.91 -17.75
C ILE A 149 8.99 3.20 -18.32
N HIS A 150 8.97 3.34 -19.65
CA HIS A 150 8.39 4.50 -20.29
C HIS A 150 6.90 4.67 -19.99
N LEU A 151 6.12 3.59 -20.04
CA LEU A 151 4.71 3.59 -19.66
C LEU A 151 4.51 3.93 -18.17
N GLN A 152 5.37 3.44 -17.28
CA GLN A 152 5.34 3.78 -15.86
C GLN A 152 5.61 5.28 -15.65
N CYS A 153 6.57 5.87 -16.36
CA CYS A 153 6.82 7.31 -16.30
C CYS A 153 5.61 8.12 -16.78
N LYS A 154 4.92 7.67 -17.84
CA LYS A 154 3.66 8.29 -18.29
C LYS A 154 2.57 8.18 -17.20
N MET A 155 2.40 7.02 -16.62
CA MET A 155 1.40 6.80 -15.59
C MET A 155 1.68 7.65 -14.33
N TYR A 156 2.93 7.82 -13.95
CA TYR A 156 3.34 8.74 -12.89
C TYR A 156 2.90 10.18 -13.17
N ILE A 157 3.17 10.70 -14.38
CA ILE A 157 2.77 12.05 -14.77
C ILE A 157 1.24 12.19 -14.77
N ALA A 158 0.53 11.21 -15.33
CA ALA A 158 -0.93 11.19 -15.36
C ALA A 158 -1.52 11.19 -13.96
N ALA A 159 -0.98 10.36 -13.06
CA ALA A 159 -1.42 10.30 -11.67
C ALA A 159 -1.20 11.64 -10.94
N MET A 160 -0.05 12.30 -11.17
CA MET A 160 0.23 13.62 -10.59
C MET A 160 -0.74 14.70 -11.11
N ARG A 161 -1.04 14.72 -12.40
CA ARG A 161 -2.02 15.66 -12.99
C ARG A 161 -3.40 15.48 -12.38
N LEU A 162 -3.87 14.24 -12.28
CA LEU A 162 -5.16 13.93 -11.66
C LEU A 162 -5.16 14.27 -10.16
N ALA A 163 -4.05 14.03 -9.45
CA ALA A 163 -3.93 14.45 -8.05
C ALA A 163 -4.06 15.96 -7.89
N ASP A 164 -3.42 16.74 -8.75
CA ASP A 164 -3.51 18.20 -8.73
C ASP A 164 -4.92 18.69 -9.08
N ASP A 165 -5.56 18.10 -10.09
CA ASP A 165 -6.93 18.46 -10.51
C ASP A 165 -7.96 18.21 -9.40
N PHE A 166 -7.78 17.18 -8.60
CA PHE A 166 -8.67 16.82 -7.48
C PHE A 166 -8.17 17.32 -6.11
N GLY A 167 -7.07 18.08 -6.07
CA GLY A 167 -6.52 18.63 -4.84
C GLY A 167 -6.06 17.58 -3.83
N CYS A 168 -5.51 16.45 -4.31
CA CYS A 168 -5.03 15.37 -3.45
C CYS A 168 -3.63 15.67 -2.92
N ASP A 169 -3.41 15.46 -1.61
CA ASP A 169 -2.09 15.58 -0.98
C ASP A 169 -1.24 14.31 -1.16
N THR A 170 -1.89 13.20 -1.42
CA THR A 170 -1.26 11.90 -1.68
C THR A 170 -2.13 11.04 -2.56
N ILE A 171 -1.53 10.06 -3.24
CA ILE A 171 -2.24 9.13 -4.10
C ILE A 171 -1.83 7.69 -3.81
N GLY A 172 -2.76 6.77 -4.09
CA GLY A 172 -2.53 5.34 -4.08
C GLY A 172 -3.26 4.68 -5.24
N ILE A 173 -2.72 3.59 -5.74
CA ILE A 173 -3.31 2.85 -6.85
C ILE A 173 -3.34 1.35 -6.54
N GLN A 174 -4.44 0.71 -6.93
CA GLN A 174 -4.54 -0.74 -7.02
C GLN A 174 -4.36 -1.17 -8.47
N TYR A 175 -3.12 -1.20 -8.93
CA TYR A 175 -2.74 -1.44 -10.31
C TYR A 175 -3.15 -2.83 -10.86
N GLN A 176 -3.26 -3.84 -9.99
CA GLN A 176 -3.38 -5.25 -10.36
C GLN A 176 -4.78 -5.69 -10.85
N GLN A 177 -5.73 -4.78 -11.03
CA GLN A 177 -7.07 -5.09 -11.51
C GLN A 177 -7.34 -4.44 -12.86
N GLY A 178 -7.11 -5.17 -13.93
CA GLY A 178 -7.47 -4.75 -15.27
C GLY A 178 -6.57 -3.68 -15.89
N LEU A 179 -6.08 -2.71 -15.13
CA LEU A 179 -5.16 -1.70 -15.65
C LEU A 179 -3.82 -2.33 -16.10
N ASN A 180 -3.37 -3.33 -15.39
CA ASN A 180 -2.18 -4.12 -15.74
C ASN A 180 -2.26 -4.72 -17.16
N ASP A 181 -3.44 -5.20 -17.57
CA ASP A 181 -3.65 -5.78 -18.90
C ASP A 181 -3.77 -4.70 -19.99
N LEU A 182 -4.32 -3.53 -19.63
CA LEU A 182 -4.54 -2.42 -20.55
C LEU A 182 -3.29 -1.54 -20.73
N LEU A 183 -2.47 -1.46 -19.72
CA LEU A 183 -1.29 -0.61 -19.66
C LEU A 183 -0.17 -1.38 -18.96
N PRO A 184 0.49 -2.34 -19.64
CA PRO A 184 1.57 -3.11 -19.03
C PRO A 184 2.79 -2.22 -18.79
N ALA A 185 2.84 -1.65 -17.60
CA ALA A 185 3.92 -0.81 -17.08
C ALA A 185 4.79 -1.58 -16.08
N SER A 186 5.88 -0.98 -15.62
CA SER A 186 6.67 -1.53 -14.53
C SER A 186 6.15 -1.04 -13.17
N ASP A 187 6.54 -1.73 -12.12
CA ASP A 187 6.38 -1.28 -10.73
C ASP A 187 7.65 -0.52 -10.30
N LEU A 188 7.74 0.76 -10.59
CA LEU A 188 8.85 1.66 -10.20
C LEU A 188 8.59 2.36 -8.89
#